data_3fd7be9dab152358fe7f874d999e0a41
#
_entry.id   3fd7be9dab152358fe7f874d999e0a41
#
_cell.length_a   1.000
_cell.length_b   1.000
_cell.length_c   1.000
_cell.angle_alpha   90.00
_cell.angle_beta   90.00
_cell.angle_gamma   90.00
#
_symmetry.space_group_name_H-M   'P 1'
#
loop_
_entity.id
_entity.type
_entity.pdbx_description
1 polymer ?
#
loop_
_entity_poly.entity_id
_entity_poly.type
_entity_poly.pdbx_seq_one_letter_code
_entity_poly.pdbx_strand_id
1 'polypeptide(L)'
;PDLQVLTWGPQSGPGLIATRDFSEVFALGHWEYGKTTLQEEYERDMAKGMSNVPFPHNYFPHDDPHLEPLFAWRSHANLLWRNWLNWVYQTTPYDLTEVPGLRAERRLGIDRFRHAPAGPRKDDFSPFVHDDYGVIRGE
;
A
#
# COMPACT_ATOMS: atom_id res chain seq x y z
N PRO A 1 -11.86 -10.32 -15.11
CA PRO A 1 -10.63 -9.49 -15.12
C PRO A 1 -9.44 -10.39 -14.84
N ASP A 2 -8.35 -10.14 -15.59
CA ASP A 2 -7.07 -10.82 -15.38
C ASP A 2 -6.41 -10.23 -14.14
N LEU A 3 -6.31 -11.02 -13.09
CA LEU A 3 -5.64 -10.64 -11.86
C LEU A 3 -4.18 -11.09 -11.87
N GLN A 4 -3.32 -10.29 -11.28
CA GLN A 4 -1.91 -10.61 -11.05
C GLN A 4 -1.58 -10.47 -9.57
N VAL A 5 -0.81 -11.42 -9.05
CA VAL A 5 -0.30 -11.37 -7.67
C VAL A 5 0.97 -10.52 -7.68
N LEU A 6 0.98 -9.42 -6.92
CA LEU A 6 2.11 -8.51 -6.84
C LEU A 6 3.05 -8.84 -5.67
N THR A 7 2.49 -9.34 -4.56
CA THR A 7 3.30 -9.82 -3.43
C THR A 7 2.76 -11.15 -2.92
N TRP A 8 3.67 -12.02 -2.50
CA TRP A 8 3.33 -13.34 -1.99
C TRP A 8 4.28 -13.74 -0.87
N GLY A 9 3.75 -14.34 0.18
CA GLY A 9 4.54 -14.89 1.27
C GLY A 9 4.29 -16.40 1.42
N PRO A 10 5.31 -17.20 1.75
CA PRO A 10 5.18 -18.66 1.85
C PRO A 10 4.19 -19.10 2.94
N GLN A 11 3.97 -18.29 3.95
CA GLN A 11 3.06 -18.58 5.06
C GLN A 11 1.72 -17.84 4.91
N SER A 12 1.74 -16.60 4.42
CA SER A 12 0.55 -15.75 4.32
C SER A 12 -0.19 -15.86 2.98
N GLY A 13 0.45 -16.44 1.96
CA GLY A 13 -0.08 -16.43 0.60
C GLY A 13 -0.02 -15.05 -0.06
N PRO A 14 -0.95 -14.72 -0.96
CA PRO A 14 -0.98 -13.43 -1.63
C PRO A 14 -1.21 -12.29 -0.63
N GLY A 15 -0.39 -11.25 -0.71
CA GLY A 15 -0.54 -10.05 0.13
C GLY A 15 -1.12 -8.86 -0.64
N LEU A 16 -0.82 -8.78 -1.94
CA LEU A 16 -1.30 -7.74 -2.83
C LEU A 16 -1.64 -8.35 -4.18
N ILE A 17 -2.83 -8.06 -4.67
CA ILE A 17 -3.33 -8.51 -5.97
C ILE A 17 -3.84 -7.29 -6.72
N ALA A 18 -3.67 -7.24 -8.03
CA ALA A 18 -4.22 -6.16 -8.84
C ALA A 18 -4.71 -6.67 -10.20
N THR A 19 -5.56 -5.90 -10.85
CA THR A 19 -5.81 -6.02 -12.28
C THR A 19 -4.55 -5.62 -13.07
N ARG A 20 -4.41 -6.09 -14.32
CA ARG A 20 -3.23 -5.77 -15.14
C ARG A 20 -3.08 -4.29 -15.43
N ASP A 21 -4.18 -3.56 -15.49
CA ASP A 21 -4.23 -2.12 -15.71
C ASP A 21 -4.19 -1.30 -14.39
N PHE A 22 -4.04 -1.97 -13.25
CA PHE A 22 -4.04 -1.36 -11.91
C PHE A 22 -5.28 -0.54 -11.56
N SER A 23 -6.39 -0.70 -12.29
CA SER A 23 -7.65 -0.04 -11.97
C SER A 23 -8.25 -0.54 -10.65
N GLU A 24 -7.96 -1.80 -10.29
CA GLU A 24 -8.36 -2.40 -9.03
C GLU A 24 -7.14 -3.00 -8.32
N VAL A 25 -6.97 -2.66 -7.05
CA VAL A 25 -5.89 -3.16 -6.19
C VAL A 25 -6.47 -3.69 -4.90
N PHE A 26 -6.15 -4.94 -4.58
CA PHE A 26 -6.63 -5.66 -3.40
C PHE A 26 -5.46 -5.89 -2.45
N ALA A 27 -5.47 -5.17 -1.32
CA ALA A 27 -4.53 -5.41 -0.22
C ALA A 27 -5.18 -6.39 0.76
N LEU A 28 -4.60 -7.58 0.91
CA LEU A 28 -5.11 -8.66 1.76
C LEU A 28 -4.58 -8.58 3.20
N GLY A 29 -3.68 -7.63 3.46
CA GLY A 29 -3.17 -7.32 4.79
C GLY A 29 -3.37 -5.85 5.12
N HIS A 30 -3.27 -5.52 6.40
CA HIS A 30 -3.43 -4.17 6.93
C HIS A 30 -2.13 -3.36 6.84
N TRP A 31 -1.84 -2.80 5.69
CA TRP A 31 -0.66 -1.98 5.45
C TRP A 31 -0.70 -0.62 6.15
N GLU A 32 -1.91 -0.17 6.52
CA GLU A 32 -2.17 1.07 7.23
C GLU A 32 -1.93 0.99 8.75
N TYR A 33 -1.78 -0.21 9.31
CA TYR A 33 -1.64 -0.39 10.76
C TYR A 33 -0.45 0.39 11.31
N GLY A 34 -0.69 1.04 12.46
CA GLY A 34 0.36 1.58 13.31
C GLY A 34 1.17 0.48 14.00
N LYS A 35 2.22 0.89 14.70
CA LYS A 35 3.17 -0.04 15.35
C LYS A 35 2.48 -1.01 16.31
N THR A 36 1.50 -0.53 17.08
CA THR A 36 0.85 -1.28 18.18
C THR A 36 -0.54 -1.81 17.84
N THR A 37 -1.09 -1.42 16.67
CA THR A 37 -2.49 -1.72 16.35
C THR A 37 -2.80 -3.22 16.40
N LEU A 38 -1.96 -4.07 15.82
CA LEU A 38 -2.16 -5.52 15.86
C LEU A 38 -1.99 -6.10 17.26
N GLN A 39 -1.07 -5.57 18.06
CA GLN A 39 -0.92 -5.96 19.48
C GLN A 39 -2.17 -5.64 20.26
N GLU A 40 -2.71 -4.43 20.13
CA GLU A 40 -3.93 -3.99 20.80
C GLU A 40 -5.14 -4.84 20.42
N GLU A 41 -5.24 -5.24 19.16
CA GLU A 41 -6.28 -6.16 18.68
C GLU A 41 -6.12 -7.55 19.30
N TYR A 42 -4.92 -8.10 19.28
CA TYR A 42 -4.60 -9.40 19.85
C TYR A 42 -4.93 -9.43 21.35
N GLU A 43 -4.44 -8.46 22.13
CA GLU A 43 -4.68 -8.36 23.57
C GLU A 43 -6.17 -8.17 23.89
N ARG A 44 -6.87 -7.35 23.11
CA ARG A 44 -8.32 -7.15 23.23
C ARG A 44 -9.10 -8.44 23.05
N ASP A 45 -8.75 -9.22 22.05
CA ASP A 45 -9.49 -10.44 21.70
C ASP A 45 -9.15 -11.59 22.66
N MET A 46 -7.92 -11.67 23.14
CA MET A 46 -7.53 -12.56 24.24
C MET A 46 -8.28 -12.22 25.54
N ALA A 47 -8.41 -10.93 25.87
CA ALA A 47 -9.12 -10.48 27.07
C ALA A 47 -10.63 -10.79 27.02
N LYS A 48 -11.21 -10.88 25.82
CA LYS A 48 -12.61 -11.33 25.62
C LYS A 48 -12.80 -12.85 25.78
N GLY A 49 -11.73 -13.60 26.00
CA GLY A 49 -11.78 -15.06 26.11
C GLY A 49 -12.02 -15.78 24.78
N MET A 50 -11.69 -15.15 23.65
CA MET A 50 -11.81 -15.80 22.35
C MET A 50 -10.79 -16.95 22.24
N SER A 51 -11.24 -18.15 21.89
CA SER A 51 -10.42 -19.37 21.92
C SER A 51 -9.49 -19.56 20.71
N ASN A 52 -9.70 -18.80 19.63
CA ASN A 52 -9.01 -18.99 18.35
C ASN A 52 -8.32 -17.72 17.87
N VAL A 53 -7.71 -16.97 18.77
CA VAL A 53 -6.92 -15.78 18.39
C VAL A 53 -5.52 -16.24 17.99
N PRO A 54 -5.14 -16.15 16.71
CA PRO A 54 -3.80 -16.56 16.30
C PRO A 54 -2.75 -15.59 16.85
N PHE A 55 -1.63 -16.15 17.30
CA PHE A 55 -0.50 -15.33 17.72
C PHE A 55 0.10 -14.58 16.50
N PRO A 56 0.41 -13.29 16.64
CA PRO A 56 0.98 -12.50 15.53
C PRO A 56 2.47 -12.84 15.32
N HIS A 57 2.75 -13.87 14.53
CA HIS A 57 4.11 -14.30 14.21
C HIS A 57 4.90 -13.24 13.42
N ASN A 58 6.21 -13.16 13.67
CA ASN A 58 7.14 -12.20 13.05
C ASN A 58 6.77 -10.72 13.31
N TYR A 59 5.89 -10.47 14.22
CA TYR A 59 5.47 -9.13 14.61
C TYR A 59 6.29 -8.60 15.79
N PHE A 60 6.61 -9.47 16.74
CA PHE A 60 7.53 -9.17 17.83
C PHE A 60 8.94 -9.70 17.53
N PRO A 61 10.00 -9.04 18.04
CA PRO A 61 11.35 -9.62 18.00
C PRO A 61 11.35 -11.01 18.62
N HIS A 62 11.83 -12.02 17.88
CA HIS A 62 11.89 -13.43 18.35
C HIS A 62 10.52 -14.02 18.76
N ASP A 63 9.42 -13.45 18.27
CA ASP A 63 8.05 -13.80 18.68
C ASP A 63 7.80 -13.64 20.21
N ASP A 64 8.55 -12.74 20.88
CA ASP A 64 8.37 -12.44 22.30
C ASP A 64 7.42 -11.24 22.47
N PRO A 65 6.19 -11.45 22.99
CA PRO A 65 5.20 -10.39 23.16
C PRO A 65 5.55 -9.38 24.27
N HIS A 66 6.60 -9.63 25.05
CA HIS A 66 7.10 -8.67 26.05
C HIS A 66 8.02 -7.61 25.45
N LEU A 67 8.44 -7.80 24.19
CA LEU A 67 9.25 -6.84 23.45
C LEU A 67 8.37 -5.93 22.60
N GLU A 68 8.89 -4.74 22.29
CA GLU A 68 8.17 -3.84 21.40
C GLU A 68 8.04 -4.42 19.99
N PRO A 69 6.85 -4.25 19.34
CA PRO A 69 6.64 -4.75 17.98
C PRO A 69 7.64 -4.19 16.97
N LEU A 70 8.00 -5.03 16.01
CA LEU A 70 8.74 -4.62 14.82
C LEU A 70 7.83 -3.76 13.94
N PHE A 71 8.31 -2.60 13.50
CA PHE A 71 7.56 -1.69 12.61
C PHE A 71 8.23 -1.60 11.23
N ALA A 72 8.50 -2.77 10.65
CA ALA A 72 9.29 -2.87 9.43
C ALA A 72 8.52 -2.51 8.15
N TRP A 73 7.18 -2.57 8.16
CA TRP A 73 6.36 -2.37 6.95
C TRP A 73 6.05 -0.92 6.61
N ARG A 74 6.23 0.04 7.53
CA ARG A 74 5.78 1.43 7.36
C ARG A 74 6.30 2.11 6.09
N SER A 75 7.59 1.98 5.81
CA SER A 75 8.18 2.60 4.61
C SER A 75 7.65 1.97 3.33
N HIS A 76 7.48 0.65 3.30
CA HIS A 76 6.93 -0.08 2.17
C HIS A 76 5.45 0.26 1.95
N ALA A 77 4.67 0.34 3.04
CA ALA A 77 3.27 0.76 2.98
C ALA A 77 3.12 2.18 2.41
N ASN A 78 3.91 3.13 2.92
CA ASN A 78 3.91 4.50 2.41
C ASN A 78 4.29 4.56 0.92
N LEU A 79 5.29 3.79 0.51
CA LEU A 79 5.71 3.73 -0.89
C LEU A 79 4.62 3.15 -1.78
N LEU A 80 3.99 2.05 -1.36
CA LEU A 80 2.87 1.43 -2.05
C LEU A 80 1.73 2.42 -2.28
N TRP A 81 1.24 3.04 -1.20
CA TRP A 81 0.13 3.99 -1.27
C TRP A 81 0.46 5.19 -2.13
N ARG A 82 1.65 5.76 -2.01
CA ARG A 82 2.08 6.91 -2.83
C ARG A 82 2.16 6.54 -4.31
N ASN A 83 2.70 5.39 -4.63
CA ASN A 83 2.84 4.94 -6.02
C ASN A 83 1.46 4.68 -6.63
N TRP A 84 0.58 3.98 -5.91
CA TRP A 84 -0.77 3.71 -6.39
C TRP A 84 -1.60 4.98 -6.53
N LEU A 85 -1.60 5.87 -5.55
CA LEU A 85 -2.29 7.16 -5.64
C LEU A 85 -1.77 8.00 -6.81
N ASN A 86 -0.46 8.01 -7.03
CA ASN A 86 0.12 8.69 -8.18
C ASN A 86 -0.35 8.07 -9.50
N TRP A 87 -0.41 6.73 -9.59
CA TRP A 87 -0.96 6.03 -10.74
C TRP A 87 -2.42 6.42 -10.99
N VAL A 88 -3.27 6.38 -9.97
CA VAL A 88 -4.68 6.79 -10.06
C VAL A 88 -4.78 8.23 -10.57
N TYR A 89 -3.98 9.14 -10.00
CA TYR A 89 -3.95 10.54 -10.40
C TYR A 89 -3.57 10.73 -11.86
N GLN A 90 -2.56 10.00 -12.35
CA GLN A 90 -2.08 10.11 -13.73
C GLN A 90 -3.01 9.48 -14.76
N THR A 91 -3.78 8.47 -14.36
CA THR A 91 -4.64 7.71 -15.29
C THR A 91 -6.10 8.11 -15.23
N THR A 92 -6.53 8.84 -14.21
CA THR A 92 -7.91 9.30 -14.09
C THR A 92 -8.14 10.51 -15.00
N PRO A 93 -9.10 10.47 -15.93
CA PRO A 93 -9.41 11.57 -16.85
C PRO A 93 -10.22 12.67 -16.14
N TYR A 94 -9.68 13.21 -15.05
CA TYR A 94 -10.35 14.20 -14.23
C TYR A 94 -9.78 15.58 -14.54
N ASP A 95 -10.66 16.54 -14.89
CA ASP A 95 -10.25 17.92 -15.09
C ASP A 95 -10.17 18.64 -13.74
N LEU A 96 -8.96 18.79 -13.22
CA LEU A 96 -8.70 19.51 -11.97
C LEU A 96 -9.20 20.96 -12.00
N THR A 97 -9.39 21.54 -13.19
CA THR A 97 -9.92 22.90 -13.30
C THR A 97 -11.40 23.00 -12.89
N GLU A 98 -12.10 21.86 -12.87
CA GLU A 98 -13.48 21.75 -12.46
C GLU A 98 -13.66 21.65 -10.93
N VAL A 99 -12.59 21.47 -10.15
CA VAL A 99 -12.65 21.47 -8.69
C VAL A 99 -13.00 22.86 -8.17
N PRO A 100 -14.11 23.06 -7.44
CA PRO A 100 -14.56 24.39 -7.02
C PRO A 100 -13.52 25.21 -6.26
N GLY A 101 -12.72 24.57 -5.40
CA GLY A 101 -11.63 25.22 -4.64
C GLY A 101 -10.50 25.73 -5.54
N LEU A 102 -10.09 24.94 -6.53
CA LEU A 102 -9.04 25.33 -7.47
C LEU A 102 -9.49 26.43 -8.44
N ARG A 103 -10.78 26.44 -8.81
CA ARG A 103 -11.36 27.54 -9.58
C ARG A 103 -11.27 28.88 -8.83
N ALA A 104 -11.54 28.87 -7.52
CA ALA A 104 -11.44 30.07 -6.69
C ALA A 104 -10.00 30.56 -6.57
N GLU A 105 -9.02 29.67 -6.36
CA GLU A 105 -7.59 30.01 -6.29
C GLU A 105 -7.06 30.59 -7.60
N ARG A 106 -7.44 30.03 -8.77
CA ARG A 106 -7.09 30.61 -10.08
C ARG A 106 -7.64 32.01 -10.30
N ARG A 107 -8.90 32.25 -9.88
CA ARG A 107 -9.51 33.60 -9.96
C ARG A 107 -8.75 34.62 -9.12
N LEU A 108 -8.13 34.18 -8.03
CA LEU A 108 -7.31 35.02 -7.15
C LEU A 108 -5.84 35.11 -7.59
N GLY A 109 -5.47 34.47 -8.72
CA GLY A 109 -4.08 34.46 -9.22
C GLY A 109 -3.13 33.58 -8.39
N ILE A 110 -3.65 32.75 -7.50
CA ILE A 110 -2.87 31.84 -6.67
C ILE A 110 -2.60 30.57 -7.47
N ASP A 111 -1.46 30.50 -8.13
CA ASP A 111 -1.03 29.31 -8.87
C ASP A 111 -0.05 28.48 -8.02
N ARG A 112 -0.60 27.64 -7.14
CA ARG A 112 0.20 26.76 -6.27
C ARG A 112 0.95 25.66 -7.06
N PHE A 113 0.58 25.42 -8.31
CA PHE A 113 1.13 24.35 -9.12
C PHE A 113 2.17 24.83 -10.14
N ARG A 114 2.44 26.12 -10.22
CA ARG A 114 3.37 26.71 -11.19
C ARG A 114 4.82 26.19 -11.08
N HIS A 115 5.16 25.54 -9.97
CA HIS A 115 6.48 24.97 -9.70
C HIS A 115 6.43 23.48 -9.32
N ALA A 116 5.29 22.80 -9.45
CA ALA A 116 5.30 21.35 -9.35
C ALA A 116 6.13 20.82 -10.54
N PRO A 117 7.21 20.06 -10.30
CA PRO A 117 7.91 19.39 -11.39
C PRO A 117 6.87 18.59 -12.18
N ALA A 118 6.96 18.65 -13.50
CA ALA A 118 6.14 17.79 -14.36
C ALA A 118 6.24 16.37 -13.79
N GLY A 119 5.10 15.81 -13.36
CA GLY A 119 5.06 14.45 -12.86
C GLY A 119 5.67 13.51 -13.90
N PRO A 120 6.19 12.37 -13.49
CA PRO A 120 6.78 11.41 -14.40
C PRO A 120 5.79 11.13 -15.54
N ARG A 121 6.30 11.10 -16.77
CA ARG A 121 5.49 10.84 -17.97
C ARG A 121 5.02 9.39 -17.93
N LYS A 122 3.92 9.12 -18.63
CA LYS A 122 3.35 7.77 -18.76
C LYS A 122 4.40 6.71 -19.17
N ASP A 123 5.43 7.14 -19.91
CA ASP A 123 6.53 6.32 -20.42
C ASP A 123 7.64 6.09 -19.38
N ASP A 124 7.65 6.88 -18.28
CA ASP A 124 8.60 6.75 -17.17
C ASP A 124 8.14 5.68 -16.15
N PHE A 125 6.89 5.25 -16.23
CA PHE A 125 6.35 4.14 -15.46
C PHE A 125 6.41 2.88 -16.33
N SER A 126 7.58 2.26 -16.37
CA SER A 126 7.61 0.83 -16.63
C SER A 126 6.83 0.18 -15.47
N PRO A 127 5.67 -0.45 -15.73
CA PRO A 127 5.02 -1.25 -14.70
C PRO A 127 6.07 -2.24 -14.24
N PHE A 128 6.18 -2.48 -12.94
CA PHE A 128 7.16 -3.32 -12.27
C PHE A 128 7.36 -4.71 -12.94
N VAL A 129 7.93 -4.72 -14.12
CA VAL A 129 8.38 -5.91 -14.82
C VAL A 129 9.89 -5.74 -14.99
N HIS A 130 10.61 -5.89 -13.89
CA HIS A 130 11.95 -6.39 -13.99
C HIS A 130 11.83 -7.92 -14.04
N ASP A 131 12.05 -8.48 -15.21
CA ASP A 131 12.18 -9.92 -15.48
C ASP A 131 13.35 -10.58 -14.73
N ASP A 132 13.96 -9.88 -13.78
CA ASP A 132 15.16 -10.28 -13.07
C ASP A 132 14.92 -10.94 -11.71
N TYR A 133 13.67 -11.06 -11.25
CA TYR A 133 13.37 -11.91 -10.11
C TYR A 133 13.16 -13.33 -10.62
N GLY A 134 14.28 -14.07 -10.71
CA GLY A 134 14.29 -15.48 -11.02
C GLY A 134 13.23 -16.23 -10.20
N VAL A 135 12.29 -16.83 -10.89
CA VAL A 135 11.35 -17.77 -10.31
C VAL A 135 12.19 -18.89 -9.69
N ILE A 136 12.29 -18.93 -8.37
CA ILE A 136 12.83 -20.09 -7.66
C ILE A 136 11.79 -21.19 -7.87
N ARG A 137 12.01 -22.02 -8.86
CA ARG A 137 11.32 -23.30 -8.99
C ARG A 137 11.93 -24.21 -7.94
N GLY A 138 11.18 -24.44 -6.85
CA GLY A 138 11.48 -25.51 -5.94
C GLY A 138 11.28 -26.85 -6.64
N GLU A 139 12.31 -27.70 -6.60
CA GLU A 139 12.22 -29.13 -6.84
C GLU A 139 11.53 -29.81 -5.66
#